data_198b6950881d64b7e46879d4a55ea20d
#
_entry.id   198b6950881d64b7e46879d4a55ea20d
#
_cell.length_a   1.000
_cell.length_b   1.000
_cell.length_c   1.000
_cell.angle_alpha   90.00
_cell.angle_beta   90.00
_cell.angle_gamma   90.00
#
_symmetry.space_group_name_H-M   'P 1'
#
loop_
_entity.id
_entity.type
_entity.pdbx_description
1 polymer ?
#
loop_
_entity_poly.entity_id
_entity_poly.type
_entity_poly.pdbx_seq_one_letter_code
_entity_poly.pdbx_strand_id
1 'polypeptide(L)'
;LTDPENNGTDGSNTNWNWDSIDASSEKYWHAEGSYNVFDNKVGSSNNKWCCNGPTQWISVGFSQSYVLTHFTITSGNDVASRDPDIFKIQGSNNGSDWTDIYSYSNNGTSPWGSDRLEVIKWTGGGDDFDTPAPYSYFRYYVTSVVSGSMHQINEIEYFGTADATPTLSSSTPADDATDVSVSANIVLNFSENVDAESGNITIKKTSDNSTVETIDVEGGQVTGSGSTQITVNPSSDLTGSTEYYVLIDATAFDD
;
A
#
# COMPACT_ATOMS: atom_id res chain seq x y z
N LEU A 1 0.23 -8.06 8.35
CA LEU A 1 0.67 -6.66 8.40
C LEU A 1 0.31 -6.03 9.75
N THR A 2 -0.92 -6.20 10.21
CA THR A 2 -1.39 -5.69 11.51
C THR A 2 -1.06 -6.62 12.68
N ASP A 3 -0.88 -7.91 12.42
CA ASP A 3 -0.39 -8.91 13.37
C ASP A 3 0.85 -9.62 12.78
N PRO A 4 2.07 -9.14 13.04
CA PRO A 4 3.29 -9.74 12.49
C PRO A 4 3.60 -11.14 13.07
N GLU A 5 3.02 -11.51 14.19
CA GLU A 5 3.22 -12.81 14.81
C GLU A 5 2.28 -13.89 14.27
N ASN A 6 1.22 -13.48 13.54
CA ASN A 6 0.25 -14.37 12.86
C ASN A 6 -0.32 -15.47 13.76
N ASN A 7 -0.53 -15.17 15.02
CA ASN A 7 -1.02 -16.15 15.99
C ASN A 7 -2.48 -15.95 16.43
N GLY A 8 -3.07 -14.79 16.14
CA GLY A 8 -4.51 -14.50 16.27
C GLY A 8 -5.12 -14.64 17.67
N THR A 9 -4.33 -14.85 18.71
CA THR A 9 -4.90 -15.27 19.98
C THR A 9 -4.32 -14.66 21.24
N ASP A 10 -3.12 -14.06 21.21
CA ASP A 10 -2.45 -13.90 22.49
C ASP A 10 -2.55 -12.53 23.14
N GLY A 11 -3.03 -11.52 22.46
CA GLY A 11 -3.17 -10.18 23.05
C GLY A 11 -1.91 -9.62 23.71
N SER A 12 -0.78 -10.25 23.47
CA SER A 12 0.53 -9.88 24.03
C SER A 12 1.39 -9.15 23.02
N ASN A 13 0.92 -9.07 21.77
CA ASN A 13 1.66 -8.39 20.72
C ASN A 13 1.81 -6.90 21.03
N THR A 14 3.05 -6.46 21.09
CA THR A 14 3.43 -5.07 21.26
C THR A 14 4.18 -4.52 20.03
N ASN A 15 4.33 -5.34 18.99
CA ASN A 15 5.07 -5.01 17.79
C ASN A 15 4.11 -4.71 16.64
N TRP A 16 3.48 -3.55 16.68
CA TRP A 16 2.66 -3.03 15.58
C TRP A 16 3.57 -2.68 14.40
N ASN A 17 3.20 -3.13 13.20
CA ASN A 17 3.89 -2.73 11.98
C ASN A 17 3.24 -1.51 11.30
N TRP A 18 2.18 -0.97 11.90
CA TRP A 18 1.52 0.21 11.36
C TRP A 18 2.04 1.51 12.01
N ASP A 19 2.04 2.59 11.23
CA ASP A 19 2.51 3.92 11.66
C ASP A 19 1.37 4.82 12.11
N SER A 20 0.17 4.59 11.60
CA SER A 20 -1.00 5.39 11.93
C SER A 20 -2.29 4.58 11.92
N ILE A 21 -3.24 5.00 12.74
CA ILE A 21 -4.61 4.50 12.75
C ILE A 21 -5.55 5.72 12.80
N ASP A 22 -6.64 5.67 12.03
CA ASP A 22 -7.70 6.67 12.05
C ASP A 22 -9.06 6.01 11.88
N ALA A 23 -10.09 6.57 12.46
CA ALA A 23 -11.42 5.99 12.45
C ALA A 23 -12.53 7.06 12.41
N SER A 24 -13.65 6.71 11.78
CA SER A 24 -14.82 7.59 11.68
C SER A 24 -15.47 7.89 13.03
N SER A 25 -15.28 7.01 14.01
CA SER A 25 -15.84 7.20 15.36
C SER A 25 -15.13 6.36 16.41
N GLU A 26 -15.21 6.87 17.64
CA GLU A 26 -14.66 6.26 18.84
C GLU A 26 -15.71 6.22 19.96
N LYS A 27 -15.75 5.14 20.72
CA LYS A 27 -16.61 5.03 21.89
C LYS A 27 -15.79 4.79 23.16
N TYR A 28 -15.14 5.84 23.63
CA TYR A 28 -14.15 5.78 24.71
C TYR A 28 -14.70 5.30 26.07
N TRP A 29 -15.94 5.57 26.39
CA TRP A 29 -16.51 5.37 27.74
C TRP A 29 -16.86 3.92 28.07
N HIS A 30 -16.74 2.99 27.11
CA HIS A 30 -16.90 1.55 27.32
C HIS A 30 -15.64 0.75 26.97
N ALA A 31 -14.51 1.42 26.68
CA ALA A 31 -13.30 0.80 26.16
C ALA A 31 -13.52 -0.04 24.87
N GLU A 32 -14.53 0.32 24.07
CA GLU A 32 -14.89 -0.33 22.80
C GLU A 32 -14.43 0.56 21.61
N GLY A 33 -13.22 1.12 21.71
CA GLY A 33 -12.64 2.01 20.70
C GLY A 33 -12.13 1.29 19.46
N SER A 34 -11.83 2.06 18.43
CA SER A 34 -11.34 1.54 17.14
C SER A 34 -10.03 0.78 17.27
N TYR A 35 -9.14 1.16 18.19
CA TYR A 35 -7.87 0.50 18.44
C TYR A 35 -7.99 -1.00 18.79
N ASN A 36 -9.14 -1.43 19.31
CA ASN A 36 -9.35 -2.84 19.66
C ASN A 36 -9.37 -3.77 18.44
N VAL A 37 -9.61 -3.26 17.23
CA VAL A 37 -9.65 -4.13 16.03
C VAL A 37 -8.28 -4.48 15.48
N PHE A 38 -7.20 -3.93 16.08
CA PHE A 38 -5.83 -4.21 15.71
C PHE A 38 -4.96 -4.57 16.93
N ASP A 39 -5.56 -4.96 18.06
CA ASP A 39 -4.83 -5.24 19.31
C ASP A 39 -4.53 -6.73 19.54
N ASN A 40 -4.84 -7.56 18.54
CA ASN A 40 -4.65 -9.01 18.54
C ASN A 40 -5.29 -9.71 19.75
N LYS A 41 -6.48 -9.22 20.16
CA LYS A 41 -7.23 -9.78 21.28
C LYS A 41 -8.63 -10.17 20.87
N VAL A 42 -8.83 -11.43 20.63
CA VAL A 42 -10.16 -12.00 20.45
C VAL A 42 -10.75 -12.40 21.81
N GLY A 43 -11.87 -11.85 22.20
CA GLY A 43 -12.52 -12.24 23.46
C GLY A 43 -13.50 -11.23 24.03
N SER A 44 -13.59 -11.20 25.35
CA SER A 44 -14.61 -10.65 26.23
C SER A 44 -15.16 -9.23 25.91
N SER A 45 -16.09 -8.78 26.72
CA SER A 45 -17.05 -7.72 26.48
C SER A 45 -16.56 -6.40 25.87
N ASN A 46 -15.29 -6.04 26.03
CA ASN A 46 -14.76 -4.75 25.60
C ASN A 46 -13.70 -4.83 24.48
N ASN A 47 -13.27 -6.04 24.11
CA ASN A 47 -12.31 -6.23 23.01
C ASN A 47 -13.05 -6.18 21.67
N LYS A 48 -13.54 -5.02 21.29
CA LYS A 48 -14.22 -4.78 20.02
C LYS A 48 -14.31 -3.31 19.73
N TRP A 49 -14.48 -2.98 18.48
CA TRP A 49 -14.94 -1.67 18.07
C TRP A 49 -16.46 -1.67 17.94
N CYS A 50 -17.12 -0.85 18.69
CA CYS A 50 -18.58 -0.68 18.77
C CYS A 50 -18.88 0.75 19.18
N CYS A 51 -20.00 1.30 19.03
CA CYS A 51 -21.35 0.99 18.66
C CYS A 51 -21.98 2.26 18.11
N ASN A 52 -21.25 3.05 17.32
CA ASN A 52 -21.73 4.27 16.69
C ASN A 52 -22.20 3.91 15.29
N GLY A 53 -23.32 4.37 14.84
CA GLY A 53 -23.83 4.32 13.48
C GLY A 53 -23.66 2.98 12.71
N PRO A 54 -24.45 2.73 11.69
CA PRO A 54 -24.27 1.57 10.83
C PRO A 54 -23.14 1.79 9.79
N THR A 55 -22.83 3.04 9.47
CA THR A 55 -21.78 3.41 8.52
C THR A 55 -20.56 3.89 9.30
N GLN A 56 -19.48 3.15 9.20
CA GLN A 56 -18.22 3.38 9.91
C GLN A 56 -17.04 3.03 9.02
N TRP A 57 -15.88 3.59 9.33
CA TRP A 57 -14.62 3.17 8.72
C TRP A 57 -13.47 3.26 9.73
N ILE A 58 -12.48 2.41 9.51
CA ILE A 58 -11.20 2.46 10.20
C ILE A 58 -10.10 2.19 9.19
N SER A 59 -9.04 2.97 9.25
CA SER A 59 -7.86 2.84 8.40
C SER A 59 -6.60 2.68 9.20
N VAL A 60 -5.64 2.01 8.59
CA VAL A 60 -4.28 1.82 9.09
C VAL A 60 -3.29 2.22 8.00
N GLY A 61 -2.23 2.94 8.37
CA GLY A 61 -1.16 3.38 7.48
C GLY A 61 0.18 2.77 7.85
N PHE A 62 0.98 2.49 6.84
CA PHE A 62 2.31 1.87 6.91
C PHE A 62 3.35 2.77 6.25
N SER A 63 4.61 2.66 6.68
CA SER A 63 5.75 3.40 6.11
C SER A 63 6.20 2.90 4.72
N GLN A 64 5.69 1.75 4.28
CA GLN A 64 5.91 1.20 2.95
C GLN A 64 4.62 0.62 2.40
N SER A 65 4.58 0.42 1.08
CA SER A 65 3.43 -0.16 0.40
C SER A 65 3.42 -1.69 0.52
N TYR A 66 2.22 -2.27 0.47
CA TYR A 66 1.98 -3.71 0.51
C TYR A 66 0.91 -4.10 -0.51
N VAL A 67 1.12 -5.24 -1.16
CA VAL A 67 0.08 -5.92 -1.93
C VAL A 67 -0.71 -6.82 -0.98
N LEU A 68 -1.99 -6.52 -0.77
CA LEU A 68 -2.85 -7.31 0.11
C LEU A 68 -3.12 -8.68 -0.51
N THR A 69 -2.83 -9.76 0.24
CA THR A 69 -3.07 -11.15 -0.19
C THR A 69 -4.35 -11.74 0.42
N HIS A 70 -4.68 -11.33 1.62
CA HIS A 70 -5.91 -11.69 2.30
C HIS A 70 -6.12 -10.80 3.54
N PHE A 71 -7.31 -10.88 4.10
CA PHE A 71 -7.62 -10.28 5.38
C PHE A 71 -8.55 -11.20 6.18
N THR A 72 -8.60 -10.99 7.49
CA THR A 72 -9.57 -11.65 8.37
C THR A 72 -10.39 -10.61 9.10
N ILE A 73 -11.62 -10.96 9.42
CA ILE A 73 -12.47 -10.19 10.34
C ILE A 73 -13.08 -11.15 11.35
N THR A 74 -12.99 -10.78 12.62
CA THR A 74 -13.60 -11.52 13.72
C THR A 74 -14.91 -10.86 14.13
N SER A 75 -15.99 -11.65 14.26
CA SER A 75 -17.30 -11.17 14.69
C SER A 75 -17.25 -10.61 16.12
N GLY A 76 -18.13 -9.67 16.41
CA GLY A 76 -18.34 -9.18 17.77
C GLY A 76 -18.80 -10.31 18.72
N ASN A 77 -18.67 -10.05 20.02
CA ASN A 77 -18.94 -11.05 21.06
C ASN A 77 -20.43 -11.24 21.41
N ASP A 78 -21.33 -10.38 20.94
CA ASP A 78 -22.72 -10.37 21.39
C ASP A 78 -23.74 -10.32 20.23
N VAL A 79 -24.15 -9.17 19.76
CA VAL A 79 -25.36 -8.96 18.97
C VAL A 79 -25.13 -9.11 17.48
N ALA A 80 -25.55 -10.22 16.87
CA ALA A 80 -25.39 -10.50 15.43
C ALA A 80 -26.06 -9.46 14.50
N SER A 81 -27.06 -8.74 14.96
CA SER A 81 -27.68 -7.67 14.15
C SER A 81 -26.77 -6.48 13.89
N ARG A 82 -25.67 -6.36 14.61
CA ARG A 82 -24.65 -5.31 14.46
C ARG A 82 -23.53 -5.70 13.51
N ASP A 83 -23.48 -6.96 13.06
CA ASP A 83 -22.47 -7.43 12.14
C ASP A 83 -22.56 -6.69 10.80
N PRO A 84 -21.46 -6.50 10.08
CA PRO A 84 -21.48 -5.89 8.76
C PRO A 84 -22.28 -6.73 7.76
N ASP A 85 -23.14 -6.08 7.02
CA ASP A 85 -23.90 -6.65 5.90
C ASP A 85 -23.28 -6.23 4.56
N ILE A 86 -22.91 -4.96 4.44
CA ILE A 86 -22.20 -4.41 3.28
C ILE A 86 -20.96 -3.70 3.76
N PHE A 87 -19.80 -4.15 3.27
CA PHE A 87 -18.54 -3.51 3.57
C PHE A 87 -17.56 -3.58 2.40
N LYS A 88 -16.52 -2.80 2.47
CA LYS A 88 -15.39 -2.76 1.54
C LYS A 88 -14.07 -2.82 2.29
N ILE A 89 -13.08 -3.43 1.64
CA ILE A 89 -11.68 -3.16 1.94
C ILE A 89 -11.15 -2.26 0.83
N GLN A 90 -10.47 -1.20 1.20
CA GLN A 90 -9.97 -0.18 0.29
C GLN A 90 -8.49 0.07 0.54
N GLY A 91 -7.75 0.41 -0.53
CA GLY A 91 -6.37 0.82 -0.49
C GLY A 91 -6.21 2.28 -0.86
N SER A 92 -5.14 2.90 -0.38
CA SER A 92 -4.75 4.28 -0.70
C SER A 92 -3.25 4.47 -0.52
N ASN A 93 -2.62 5.39 -1.30
CA ASN A 93 -1.23 5.79 -1.10
C ASN A 93 -1.09 7.18 -0.47
N ASN A 94 -2.21 7.91 -0.27
CA ASN A 94 -2.20 9.24 0.35
C ASN A 94 -3.16 9.37 1.55
N GLY A 95 -3.85 8.29 1.94
CA GLY A 95 -4.83 8.27 3.04
C GLY A 95 -6.13 9.04 2.77
N SER A 96 -6.32 9.58 1.55
CA SER A 96 -7.46 10.43 1.19
C SER A 96 -8.25 9.89 0.01
N ASP A 97 -7.57 9.46 -1.04
CA ASP A 97 -8.17 8.84 -2.23
C ASP A 97 -8.13 7.33 -2.07
N TRP A 98 -9.32 6.69 -2.16
CA TRP A 98 -9.48 5.30 -1.82
C TRP A 98 -9.96 4.48 -3.02
N THR A 99 -9.26 3.39 -3.29
CA THR A 99 -9.62 2.40 -4.32
C THR A 99 -10.21 1.16 -3.65
N ASP A 100 -11.31 0.64 -4.18
CA ASP A 100 -11.93 -0.59 -3.69
C ASP A 100 -11.04 -1.79 -4.07
N ILE A 101 -10.57 -2.55 -3.08
CA ILE A 101 -9.84 -3.82 -3.26
C ILE A 101 -10.83 -4.99 -3.20
N TYR A 102 -11.80 -4.90 -2.28
CA TYR A 102 -12.78 -5.94 -2.06
C TYR A 102 -14.12 -5.33 -1.67
N SER A 103 -15.21 -5.88 -2.19
CA SER A 103 -16.57 -5.47 -1.88
C SER A 103 -17.41 -6.67 -1.44
N TYR A 104 -18.05 -6.57 -0.30
CA TYR A 104 -18.90 -7.61 0.29
C TYR A 104 -20.33 -7.13 0.47
N SER A 105 -21.29 -8.03 0.18
CA SER A 105 -22.72 -7.81 0.46
C SER A 105 -23.41 -9.14 0.73
N ASN A 106 -24.22 -9.24 1.78
CA ASN A 106 -24.87 -10.47 2.20
C ASN A 106 -26.39 -10.37 2.44
N ASN A 107 -27.05 -9.38 1.83
CA ASN A 107 -28.51 -9.23 1.81
C ASN A 107 -29.18 -9.27 3.19
N GLY A 108 -28.64 -8.55 4.17
CA GLY A 108 -29.21 -8.44 5.52
C GLY A 108 -28.94 -9.67 6.41
N THR A 109 -27.93 -10.47 6.10
CA THR A 109 -27.55 -11.62 6.95
C THR A 109 -26.11 -11.48 7.43
N SER A 110 -25.86 -11.95 8.69
CA SER A 110 -24.50 -11.98 9.23
C SER A 110 -23.64 -12.99 8.45
N PRO A 111 -22.41 -12.63 8.07
CA PRO A 111 -21.46 -13.60 7.50
C PRO A 111 -21.15 -14.75 8.48
N TRP A 112 -21.24 -14.52 9.78
CA TRP A 112 -20.99 -15.52 10.83
C TRP A 112 -22.28 -16.22 11.31
N GLY A 113 -23.46 -15.89 10.74
CA GLY A 113 -24.73 -16.42 11.26
C GLY A 113 -24.99 -15.99 12.71
N SER A 114 -25.14 -16.97 13.61
CA SER A 114 -25.30 -16.76 15.05
C SER A 114 -24.00 -16.89 15.85
N ASP A 115 -22.91 -17.31 15.21
CA ASP A 115 -21.65 -17.57 15.88
C ASP A 115 -20.95 -16.28 16.27
N ARG A 116 -20.30 -16.32 17.44
CA ARG A 116 -19.64 -15.15 18.01
C ARG A 116 -18.16 -15.41 18.23
N LEU A 117 -17.34 -14.36 18.05
CA LEU A 117 -15.88 -14.45 18.13
C LEU A 117 -15.31 -15.43 17.09
N GLU A 118 -16.02 -15.57 15.98
CA GLU A 118 -15.60 -16.41 14.87
C GLU A 118 -14.88 -15.58 13.82
N VAL A 119 -13.81 -16.14 13.31
CA VAL A 119 -12.94 -15.53 12.30
C VAL A 119 -13.38 -16.00 10.91
N ILE A 120 -13.58 -15.08 9.99
CA ILE A 120 -13.67 -15.39 8.57
C ILE A 120 -12.45 -14.81 7.86
N LYS A 121 -11.87 -15.62 6.98
CA LYS A 121 -10.78 -15.24 6.10
C LYS A 121 -11.28 -15.04 4.67
N TRP A 122 -10.94 -13.89 4.10
CA TRP A 122 -11.12 -13.57 2.68
C TRP A 122 -9.77 -13.58 1.98
N THR A 123 -9.62 -14.40 0.95
CA THR A 123 -8.34 -14.59 0.25
C THR A 123 -8.37 -13.93 -1.12
N GLY A 124 -7.28 -13.30 -1.51
CA GLY A 124 -7.07 -12.84 -2.89
C GLY A 124 -6.84 -14.01 -3.86
N GLY A 125 -7.16 -13.78 -5.11
CA GLY A 125 -7.07 -14.76 -6.19
C GLY A 125 -8.47 -15.27 -6.64
N GLY A 126 -8.75 -15.19 -7.91
CA GLY A 126 -10.08 -15.36 -8.43
C GLY A 126 -10.91 -14.08 -8.28
N ASP A 127 -12.14 -14.21 -7.84
CA ASP A 127 -13.08 -13.08 -7.73
C ASP A 127 -13.04 -12.36 -6.38
N ASP A 128 -12.08 -12.67 -5.49
CA ASP A 128 -12.08 -12.18 -4.12
C ASP A 128 -11.54 -10.76 -3.97
N PHE A 129 -10.58 -10.33 -4.83
CA PHE A 129 -10.04 -8.99 -4.83
C PHE A 129 -10.12 -8.31 -6.20
N ASP A 130 -10.71 -7.11 -6.24
CA ASP A 130 -10.93 -6.36 -7.48
C ASP A 130 -9.62 -5.78 -8.05
N THR A 131 -8.69 -5.35 -7.20
CA THR A 131 -7.42 -4.71 -7.63
C THR A 131 -6.31 -4.97 -6.61
N PRO A 132 -5.43 -5.95 -6.85
CA PRO A 132 -4.29 -6.23 -5.97
C PRO A 132 -3.09 -5.31 -6.30
N ALA A 133 -3.25 -4.00 -6.26
CA ALA A 133 -2.16 -3.05 -6.38
C ALA A 133 -1.51 -2.79 -5.01
N PRO A 134 -0.26 -2.29 -4.94
CA PRO A 134 0.38 -1.91 -3.69
C PRO A 134 -0.25 -0.65 -3.09
N TYR A 135 -0.46 -0.67 -1.78
CA TYR A 135 -0.96 0.47 -1.02
C TYR A 135 -0.23 0.62 0.30
N SER A 136 0.00 1.86 0.72
CA SER A 136 0.53 2.17 2.04
C SER A 136 -0.55 2.39 3.11
N TYR A 137 -1.82 2.48 2.71
CA TYR A 137 -2.97 2.56 3.62
C TYR A 137 -4.02 1.53 3.26
N PHE A 138 -4.61 0.88 4.27
CA PHE A 138 -5.78 0.03 4.12
C PHE A 138 -6.92 0.51 5.00
N ARG A 139 -8.15 0.43 4.46
CA ARG A 139 -9.36 0.85 5.16
C ARG A 139 -10.44 -0.22 5.09
N TYR A 140 -10.97 -0.60 6.23
CA TYR A 140 -12.27 -1.26 6.32
C TYR A 140 -13.35 -0.18 6.34
N TYR A 141 -14.33 -0.28 5.45
CA TYR A 141 -15.42 0.66 5.32
C TYR A 141 -16.76 -0.08 5.26
N VAL A 142 -17.52 -0.08 6.35
CA VAL A 142 -18.86 -0.64 6.43
C VAL A 142 -19.90 0.42 6.10
N THR A 143 -20.87 0.07 5.28
CA THR A 143 -21.96 0.96 4.86
C THR A 143 -23.34 0.47 5.32
N SER A 144 -23.46 -0.82 5.68
CA SER A 144 -24.69 -1.41 6.21
C SER A 144 -24.38 -2.50 7.22
N VAL A 145 -25.25 -2.63 8.23
CA VAL A 145 -25.27 -3.74 9.18
C VAL A 145 -26.49 -4.60 8.96
N VAL A 146 -26.48 -5.82 9.49
CA VAL A 146 -27.58 -6.80 9.35
C VAL A 146 -28.92 -6.19 9.71
N SER A 147 -28.99 -5.49 10.85
CA SER A 147 -30.19 -4.69 11.20
C SER A 147 -29.89 -3.71 12.34
N GLY A 148 -30.71 -2.63 12.40
CA GLY A 148 -30.55 -1.63 13.46
C GLY A 148 -29.59 -0.49 13.06
N SER A 149 -28.96 0.12 14.07
CA SER A 149 -28.24 1.40 13.90
C SER A 149 -26.82 1.39 14.46
N MET A 150 -26.27 0.22 14.77
CA MET A 150 -24.96 0.10 15.38
C MET A 150 -24.12 -0.94 14.63
N HIS A 151 -22.84 -0.65 14.44
CA HIS A 151 -21.85 -1.58 13.91
C HIS A 151 -20.99 -2.13 15.04
N GLN A 152 -20.50 -3.37 14.87
CA GLN A 152 -19.45 -3.94 15.71
C GLN A 152 -18.63 -4.99 14.97
N ILE A 153 -17.36 -5.05 15.28
CA ILE A 153 -16.41 -6.13 14.97
C ILE A 153 -15.42 -6.28 16.12
N ASN A 154 -14.81 -7.45 16.25
CA ASN A 154 -13.83 -7.72 17.30
C ASN A 154 -12.42 -7.40 16.81
N GLU A 155 -11.98 -8.00 15.70
CA GLU A 155 -10.62 -7.88 15.18
C GLU A 155 -10.61 -7.82 13.65
N ILE A 156 -9.64 -7.11 13.09
CA ILE A 156 -9.27 -7.11 11.66
C ILE A 156 -7.78 -7.38 11.54
N GLU A 157 -7.42 -8.32 10.68
CA GLU A 157 -6.02 -8.56 10.35
C GLU A 157 -5.82 -8.45 8.84
N TYR A 158 -4.83 -7.68 8.44
CA TYR A 158 -4.40 -7.56 7.05
C TYR A 158 -3.13 -8.37 6.81
N PHE A 159 -3.09 -9.12 5.72
CA PHE A 159 -1.96 -9.94 5.30
C PHE A 159 -1.54 -9.56 3.88
N GLY A 160 -0.26 -9.38 3.66
CA GLY A 160 0.24 -8.95 2.36
C GLY A 160 1.75 -9.16 2.22
N THR A 161 2.24 -8.98 1.01
CA THR A 161 3.67 -8.92 0.71
C THR A 161 4.09 -7.48 0.63
N ALA A 162 5.24 -7.16 1.22
CA ALA A 162 5.84 -5.85 1.03
C ALA A 162 6.08 -5.63 -0.45
N ASP A 163 5.74 -4.45 -0.91
CA ASP A 163 6.14 -4.01 -2.22
C ASP A 163 7.64 -3.74 -2.24
N ALA A 164 8.30 -4.21 -3.28
CA ALA A 164 9.75 -4.04 -3.38
C ALA A 164 10.00 -2.68 -4.05
N THR A 165 10.83 -1.84 -3.45
CA THR A 165 11.26 -0.61 -4.14
C THR A 165 12.05 -0.96 -5.39
N PRO A 166 11.78 -0.31 -6.54
CA PRO A 166 12.51 -0.53 -7.76
C PRO A 166 14.03 -0.33 -7.58
N THR A 167 14.81 -1.24 -8.13
CA THR A 167 16.27 -1.11 -8.13
C THR A 167 16.82 -1.10 -9.54
N LEU A 168 17.84 -0.28 -9.78
CA LEU A 168 18.53 -0.28 -11.08
C LEU A 168 19.32 -1.59 -11.25
N SER A 169 18.88 -2.42 -12.18
CA SER A 169 19.49 -3.72 -12.48
C SER A 169 20.68 -3.61 -13.42
N SER A 170 20.61 -2.71 -14.39
CA SER A 170 21.71 -2.42 -15.33
C SER A 170 21.50 -1.12 -16.09
N SER A 171 22.56 -0.60 -16.68
CA SER A 171 22.49 0.55 -17.59
C SER A 171 23.19 0.26 -18.92
N THR A 172 22.81 1.02 -19.94
CA THR A 172 23.54 1.09 -21.20
C THR A 172 23.69 2.59 -21.56
N PRO A 173 24.90 3.15 -21.64
CA PRO A 173 26.20 2.47 -21.44
C PRO A 173 26.29 1.82 -20.04
N ALA A 174 27.05 0.74 -19.92
CA ALA A 174 27.37 0.15 -18.63
C ALA A 174 28.29 1.08 -17.82
N ASP A 175 28.35 0.85 -16.52
CA ASP A 175 29.31 1.55 -15.65
C ASP A 175 30.74 1.30 -16.16
N ASP A 176 31.57 2.31 -16.11
CA ASP A 176 32.95 2.31 -16.64
C ASP A 176 33.09 1.94 -18.14
N ALA A 177 32.04 2.03 -18.94
CA ALA A 177 32.10 1.74 -20.36
C ALA A 177 32.99 2.72 -21.10
N THR A 178 33.85 2.18 -22.00
CA THR A 178 34.70 2.94 -22.91
C THR A 178 34.18 2.84 -24.35
N ASP A 179 34.67 3.74 -25.22
CA ASP A 179 34.31 3.79 -26.65
C ASP A 179 32.78 3.98 -26.89
N VAL A 180 32.13 4.65 -25.97
CA VAL A 180 30.71 4.99 -26.07
C VAL A 180 30.50 6.05 -27.15
N SER A 181 29.45 5.89 -27.99
CA SER A 181 29.07 6.93 -28.96
C SER A 181 28.67 8.22 -28.24
N VAL A 182 29.15 9.35 -28.73
CA VAL A 182 28.79 10.67 -28.18
C VAL A 182 27.30 10.97 -28.28
N SER A 183 26.61 10.30 -29.19
CA SER A 183 25.16 10.42 -29.43
C SER A 183 24.32 9.28 -28.80
N ALA A 184 24.95 8.47 -27.91
CA ALA A 184 24.26 7.35 -27.29
C ALA A 184 23.17 7.82 -26.31
N ASN A 185 22.02 7.16 -26.35
CA ASN A 185 21.05 7.27 -25.29
C ASN A 185 21.55 6.57 -24.01
N ILE A 186 21.02 6.96 -22.88
CA ILE A 186 21.19 6.24 -21.61
C ILE A 186 19.93 5.37 -21.42
N VAL A 187 20.13 4.06 -21.31
CA VAL A 187 19.06 3.09 -21.07
C VAL A 187 19.24 2.54 -19.65
N LEU A 188 18.20 2.65 -18.84
CA LEU A 188 18.15 2.18 -17.46
C LEU A 188 17.21 0.98 -17.42
N ASN A 189 17.67 -0.16 -16.89
CA ASN A 189 16.82 -1.33 -16.69
C ASN A 189 16.62 -1.54 -15.18
N PHE A 190 15.37 -1.60 -14.77
CA PHE A 190 14.95 -1.75 -13.37
C PHE A 190 14.55 -3.19 -13.07
N SER A 191 14.44 -3.52 -11.77
CA SER A 191 13.99 -4.82 -11.28
C SER A 191 12.52 -5.09 -11.56
N GLU A 192 11.73 -4.03 -11.76
CA GLU A 192 10.29 -4.04 -11.97
C GLU A 192 9.86 -2.85 -12.83
N ASN A 193 8.56 -2.73 -13.12
CA ASN A 193 8.04 -1.58 -13.85
C ASN A 193 8.17 -0.34 -12.99
N VAL A 194 8.56 0.77 -13.62
CA VAL A 194 8.68 2.07 -12.96
C VAL A 194 7.95 3.14 -13.74
N ASP A 195 7.34 4.07 -13.03
CA ASP A 195 6.79 5.30 -13.58
C ASP A 195 7.78 6.46 -13.39
N ALA A 196 7.77 7.38 -14.33
CA ALA A 196 8.50 8.64 -14.20
C ALA A 196 7.65 9.60 -13.35
N GLU A 197 8.14 9.96 -12.16
CA GLU A 197 7.39 10.75 -11.18
C GLU A 197 7.85 12.21 -11.14
N SER A 198 8.87 12.51 -10.36
CA SER A 198 9.34 13.90 -10.21
C SER A 198 10.82 13.98 -9.94
N GLY A 199 11.49 14.94 -10.55
CA GLY A 199 12.91 15.15 -10.36
C GLY A 199 13.70 15.12 -11.66
N ASN A 200 15.01 14.94 -11.56
CA ASN A 200 15.91 15.12 -12.67
C ASN A 200 16.91 13.97 -12.81
N ILE A 201 17.35 13.78 -14.04
CA ILE A 201 18.55 13.05 -14.39
C ILE A 201 19.61 14.10 -14.77
N THR A 202 20.74 14.11 -14.09
CA THR A 202 21.80 15.11 -14.31
C THR A 202 23.06 14.44 -14.84
N ILE A 203 23.51 14.85 -16.03
CA ILE A 203 24.77 14.42 -16.64
C ILE A 203 25.87 15.40 -16.24
N LYS A 204 26.98 14.91 -15.72
CA LYS A 204 28.10 15.72 -15.23
C LYS A 204 29.45 15.20 -15.75
N LYS A 205 30.39 16.11 -15.91
CA LYS A 205 31.80 15.74 -16.23
C LYS A 205 32.51 15.30 -14.95
N THR A 206 33.25 14.21 -15.02
CA THR A 206 34.05 13.70 -13.90
C THR A 206 35.23 14.64 -13.56
N SER A 207 35.79 15.33 -14.54
CA SER A 207 37.00 16.13 -14.38
C SER A 207 36.87 17.35 -13.47
N ASP A 208 35.67 17.97 -13.45
CA ASP A 208 35.43 19.24 -12.74
C ASP A 208 34.03 19.32 -12.07
N ASN A 209 33.25 18.23 -12.12
CA ASN A 209 31.88 18.15 -11.63
C ASN A 209 30.92 19.15 -12.28
N SER A 210 31.27 19.73 -13.43
CA SER A 210 30.37 20.63 -14.14
C SER A 210 29.14 19.89 -14.68
N THR A 211 27.98 20.49 -14.54
CA THR A 211 26.74 19.98 -15.13
C THR A 211 26.74 20.21 -16.63
N VAL A 212 26.52 19.15 -17.39
CA VAL A 212 26.41 19.18 -18.86
C VAL A 212 24.96 19.37 -19.26
N GLU A 213 24.07 18.58 -18.64
CA GLU A 213 22.64 18.65 -18.88
C GLU A 213 21.87 18.21 -17.63
N THR A 214 20.72 18.84 -17.41
CA THR A 214 19.71 18.42 -16.42
C THR A 214 18.44 18.11 -17.19
N ILE A 215 17.95 16.90 -17.06
CA ILE A 215 16.83 16.36 -17.82
C ILE A 215 15.70 16.08 -16.82
N ASP A 216 14.57 16.72 -17.01
CA ASP A 216 13.35 16.46 -16.27
C ASP A 216 12.83 15.05 -16.63
N VAL A 217 12.54 14.20 -15.62
CA VAL A 217 12.10 12.83 -15.85
C VAL A 217 10.73 12.74 -16.49
N GLU A 218 9.86 13.72 -16.27
CA GLU A 218 8.57 13.86 -16.94
C GLU A 218 8.68 14.49 -18.35
N GLY A 219 9.88 14.92 -18.74
CA GLY A 219 10.14 15.58 -20.01
C GLY A 219 10.18 14.63 -21.19
N GLY A 220 10.01 15.18 -22.40
CA GLY A 220 10.01 14.40 -23.66
C GLY A 220 11.35 13.70 -24.02
N GLN A 221 12.40 13.94 -23.25
CA GLN A 221 13.70 13.24 -23.39
C GLN A 221 13.73 11.89 -22.68
N VAL A 222 12.76 11.62 -21.80
CA VAL A 222 12.61 10.38 -21.04
C VAL A 222 11.41 9.63 -21.58
N THR A 223 11.61 8.34 -21.89
CA THR A 223 10.56 7.46 -22.42
C THR A 223 10.63 6.11 -21.75
N GLY A 224 9.49 5.36 -21.70
CA GLY A 224 9.43 4.03 -21.11
C GLY A 224 8.75 3.97 -19.76
N SER A 225 8.17 5.08 -19.24
CA SER A 225 7.33 5.06 -18.03
C SER A 225 6.28 3.95 -18.11
N GLY A 226 6.01 3.26 -17.01
CA GLY A 226 5.16 2.06 -16.94
C GLY A 226 5.86 0.77 -17.36
N SER A 227 7.16 0.74 -17.54
CA SER A 227 7.91 -0.45 -17.93
C SER A 227 9.21 -0.64 -17.14
N THR A 228 9.82 -1.81 -17.27
CA THR A 228 11.13 -2.11 -16.64
C THR A 228 12.31 -1.38 -17.30
N GLN A 229 12.08 -0.64 -18.40
CA GLN A 229 13.16 0.01 -19.15
C GLN A 229 12.82 1.47 -19.42
N ILE A 230 13.65 2.36 -18.90
CA ILE A 230 13.63 3.80 -19.18
C ILE A 230 14.74 4.15 -20.16
N THR A 231 14.41 4.96 -21.18
CA THR A 231 15.37 5.50 -22.12
C THR A 231 15.44 7.02 -22.00
N VAL A 232 16.65 7.52 -21.76
CA VAL A 232 16.95 8.96 -21.65
C VAL A 232 17.76 9.38 -22.89
N ASN A 233 17.26 10.39 -23.60
CA ASN A 233 17.87 10.93 -24.81
C ASN A 233 18.43 12.33 -24.54
N PRO A 234 19.75 12.50 -24.35
CA PRO A 234 20.36 13.81 -24.18
C PRO A 234 20.04 14.74 -25.36
N SER A 235 19.86 16.03 -25.10
CA SER A 235 19.47 17.02 -26.11
C SER A 235 20.56 17.28 -27.14
N SER A 236 21.81 16.97 -26.83
CA SER A 236 22.98 17.18 -27.68
C SER A 236 24.02 16.10 -27.47
N ASP A 237 24.81 15.86 -28.51
CA ASP A 237 25.95 14.94 -28.45
C ASP A 237 26.93 15.36 -27.34
N LEU A 238 27.42 14.38 -26.60
CA LEU A 238 28.46 14.59 -25.59
C LEU A 238 29.84 14.84 -26.24
N THR A 239 30.78 15.42 -25.52
CA THR A 239 32.12 15.66 -26.02
C THR A 239 32.94 14.36 -25.98
N GLY A 240 33.54 13.98 -27.10
CA GLY A 240 34.43 12.82 -27.17
C GLY A 240 35.64 12.92 -26.25
N SER A 241 36.21 11.77 -25.88
CA SER A 241 37.39 11.66 -24.99
C SER A 241 37.16 12.34 -23.62
N THR A 242 35.94 12.36 -23.14
CA THR A 242 35.53 12.96 -21.87
C THR A 242 34.76 11.93 -21.06
N GLU A 243 35.08 11.83 -19.79
CA GLU A 243 34.38 10.95 -18.85
C GLU A 243 33.22 11.71 -18.22
N TYR A 244 32.07 11.01 -18.10
CA TYR A 244 30.84 11.53 -17.54
C TYR A 244 30.28 10.58 -16.48
N TYR A 245 29.53 11.12 -15.57
CA TYR A 245 28.67 10.35 -14.67
C TYR A 245 27.25 10.91 -14.65
N VAL A 246 26.31 10.06 -14.26
CA VAL A 246 24.88 10.38 -14.22
C VAL A 246 24.40 10.31 -12.79
N LEU A 247 23.65 11.32 -12.36
CA LEU A 247 22.91 11.33 -11.11
C LEU A 247 21.43 11.24 -11.44
N ILE A 248 20.71 10.47 -10.65
CA ILE A 248 19.25 10.32 -10.73
C ILE A 248 18.71 10.73 -9.37
N ASP A 249 17.75 11.65 -9.36
CA ASP A 249 17.07 12.06 -8.13
C ASP A 249 16.31 10.86 -7.52
N ALA A 250 16.28 10.76 -6.20
CA ALA A 250 15.63 9.64 -5.51
C ALA A 250 14.10 9.54 -5.74
N THR A 251 13.49 10.63 -6.20
CA THR A 251 12.07 10.72 -6.53
C THR A 251 11.79 10.58 -8.03
N ALA A 252 12.81 10.23 -8.83
CA ALA A 252 12.68 10.23 -10.29
C ALA A 252 11.83 9.07 -10.82
N PHE A 253 11.94 7.92 -10.20
CA PHE A 253 11.26 6.69 -10.62
C PHE A 253 10.70 5.95 -9.42
N ASP A 254 9.44 5.56 -9.53
CA ASP A 254 8.69 4.78 -8.54
C ASP A 254 7.79 3.76 -9.28
N ASP A 255 7.13 2.83 -8.58
CA ASP A 255 6.25 1.80 -9.14
C ASP A 255 4.77 2.00 -8.82
#